data_41c7b56d1104606b426c540ff29b973d
#
_entry.id   41c7b56d1104606b426c540ff29b973d
#
_cell.length_a   1.000
_cell.length_b   1.000
_cell.length_c   1.000
_cell.angle_alpha   90.00
_cell.angle_beta   90.00
_cell.angle_gamma   90.00
#
_symmetry.space_group_name_H-M   'P 1'
#
loop_
_entity.id
_entity.type
_entity.pdbx_description
1 polymer ?
#
loop_
_entity_poly.entity_id
_entity_poly.type
_entity_poly.pdbx_seq_one_letter_code
_entity_poly.pdbx_strand_id
1 'polypeptide(L)'
;MSNEPTSAENPWPVREVNSKVKAWIERLGSVWVEGQLAQVNMKPSWRFSYLTLRDVEAEMSLQVTCDTALLQNAPTPLRDGDRVVVYGKPTFFTGRGSFSLRATEIRP
;
A
#
# COMPACT_ATOMS: atom_id res chain seq x y z
N MET A 1 4.04 21.12 9.89
CA MET A 1 4.25 21.70 8.57
C MET A 1 3.02 22.48 8.16
N SER A 2 3.18 23.72 7.87
CA SER A 2 2.07 24.52 7.40
C SER A 2 1.93 24.37 5.89
N ASN A 3 0.72 24.19 5.42
CA ASN A 3 0.42 24.25 4.00
C ASN A 3 0.07 25.68 3.65
N GLU A 4 0.66 26.17 2.59
CA GLU A 4 0.27 27.48 2.09
C GLU A 4 -1.15 27.41 1.54
N PRO A 5 -1.98 28.41 1.82
CA PRO A 5 -3.34 28.41 1.29
C PRO A 5 -3.32 28.51 -0.22
N THR A 6 -4.25 27.82 -0.86
CA THR A 6 -4.44 27.88 -2.30
C THR A 6 -5.74 28.63 -2.62
N SER A 7 -5.83 29.09 -3.85
CA SER A 7 -7.04 29.74 -4.37
C SER A 7 -7.13 29.48 -5.87
N ALA A 8 -8.26 29.83 -6.45
CA ALA A 8 -8.42 29.72 -7.90
C ALA A 8 -7.39 30.57 -8.65
N GLU A 9 -6.98 31.69 -8.06
CA GLU A 9 -5.99 32.59 -8.64
C GLU A 9 -4.54 32.13 -8.40
N ASN A 10 -4.35 31.29 -7.38
CA ASN A 10 -3.04 30.78 -6.99
C ASN A 10 -3.11 29.27 -6.71
N PRO A 11 -3.38 28.47 -7.74
CA PRO A 11 -3.54 27.03 -7.54
C PRO A 11 -2.20 26.31 -7.40
N TRP A 12 -2.22 25.15 -6.76
CA TRP A 12 -1.06 24.27 -6.74
C TRP A 12 -1.03 23.45 -8.02
N PRO A 13 0.14 23.26 -8.63
CA PRO A 13 0.28 22.26 -9.69
C PRO A 13 0.13 20.85 -9.10
N VAL A 14 -0.21 19.90 -9.96
CA VAL A 14 -0.41 18.49 -9.55
C VAL A 14 0.80 17.96 -8.77
N ARG A 15 2.01 18.25 -9.24
CA ARG A 15 3.24 17.79 -8.57
C ARG A 15 3.33 18.26 -7.12
N GLU A 16 2.82 19.45 -6.85
CA GLU A 16 2.83 20.01 -5.49
C GLU A 16 1.87 19.24 -4.58
N VAL A 17 0.66 18.96 -5.07
CA VAL A 17 -0.32 18.16 -4.33
C VAL A 17 0.24 16.77 -4.03
N ASN A 18 0.77 16.10 -5.06
CA ASN A 18 1.27 14.75 -4.90
C ASN A 18 2.45 14.68 -3.94
N SER A 19 3.35 15.67 -3.99
CA SER A 19 4.49 15.72 -3.07
C SER A 19 4.05 15.92 -1.62
N LYS A 20 3.05 16.76 -1.39
CA LYS A 20 2.54 17.01 -0.04
C LYS A 20 1.80 15.78 0.51
N VAL A 21 1.00 15.12 -0.32
CA VAL A 21 0.31 13.90 0.07
C VAL A 21 1.33 12.81 0.42
N LYS A 22 2.36 12.64 -0.39
CA LYS A 22 3.42 11.69 -0.10
C LYS A 22 4.08 11.96 1.24
N ALA A 23 4.43 13.21 1.53
CA ALA A 23 5.07 13.58 2.78
C ALA A 23 4.17 13.27 3.99
N TRP A 24 2.86 13.50 3.88
CA TRP A 24 1.91 13.21 4.93
C TRP A 24 1.78 11.69 5.17
N ILE A 25 1.69 10.92 4.09
CA ILE A 25 1.56 9.47 4.19
C ILE A 25 2.82 8.86 4.82
N GLU A 26 4.00 9.34 4.44
CA GLU A 26 5.26 8.84 5.00
C GLU A 26 5.39 9.08 6.49
N ARG A 27 4.69 10.06 7.04
CA ARG A 27 4.70 10.33 8.48
C ARG A 27 3.99 9.26 9.30
N LEU A 28 3.13 8.48 8.69
CA LEU A 28 2.45 7.40 9.39
C LEU A 28 3.42 6.32 9.85
N GLY A 29 4.56 6.18 9.16
CA GLY A 29 5.52 5.12 9.45
C GLY A 29 4.97 3.75 9.11
N SER A 30 5.70 2.71 9.51
CA SER A 30 5.28 1.34 9.27
C SER A 30 4.21 0.91 10.25
N VAL A 31 3.24 0.14 9.79
CA VAL A 31 2.10 -0.32 10.59
C VAL A 31 1.82 -1.79 10.34
N TRP A 32 1.21 -2.44 11.32
CA TRP A 32 0.63 -3.77 11.18
C TRP A 32 -0.83 -3.64 10.79
N VAL A 33 -1.23 -4.37 9.75
CA VAL A 33 -2.60 -4.32 9.22
C VAL A 33 -3.16 -5.73 9.14
N GLU A 34 -4.37 -5.93 9.66
CA GLU A 34 -5.08 -7.21 9.57
C GLU A 34 -6.11 -7.15 8.45
N GLY A 35 -6.23 -8.22 7.69
CA GLY A 35 -7.23 -8.31 6.66
C GLY A 35 -7.25 -9.66 5.98
N GLN A 36 -8.08 -9.76 4.95
CA GLN A 36 -8.23 -10.96 4.15
C GLN A 36 -7.66 -10.71 2.75
N LEU A 37 -6.86 -11.65 2.26
CA LEU A 37 -6.35 -11.58 0.90
C LEU A 37 -7.49 -11.78 -0.10
N ALA A 38 -7.69 -10.81 -0.97
CA ALA A 38 -8.74 -10.86 -1.98
C ALA A 38 -8.20 -11.17 -3.36
N GLN A 39 -6.99 -10.73 -3.67
CA GLN A 39 -6.32 -10.99 -4.94
C GLN A 39 -4.84 -11.10 -4.68
N VAL A 40 -4.24 -12.15 -5.23
CA VAL A 40 -2.79 -12.33 -5.15
C VAL A 40 -2.27 -12.41 -6.59
N ASN A 41 -1.60 -11.36 -7.03
CA ASN A 41 -1.03 -11.29 -8.37
C ASN A 41 0.47 -11.44 -8.28
N MET A 42 0.94 -12.66 -8.51
CA MET A 42 2.34 -13.02 -8.44
C MET A 42 2.73 -13.86 -9.63
N LYS A 43 3.88 -13.52 -10.22
CA LYS A 43 4.57 -14.40 -11.18
C LYS A 43 6.02 -14.55 -10.71
N PRO A 44 6.60 -15.77 -10.79
CA PRO A 44 7.97 -15.97 -10.34
C PRO A 44 8.99 -15.06 -11.01
N SER A 45 8.71 -14.64 -12.24
CA SER A 45 9.59 -13.73 -12.99
C SER A 45 9.45 -12.27 -12.56
N TRP A 46 8.43 -11.91 -11.79
CA TRP A 46 8.24 -10.55 -11.33
C TRP A 46 9.09 -10.28 -10.10
N ARG A 47 9.68 -9.09 -10.05
CA ARG A 47 10.38 -8.64 -8.85
C ARG A 47 9.40 -8.26 -7.75
N PHE A 48 8.31 -7.61 -8.13
CA PHE A 48 7.28 -7.16 -7.20
C PHE A 48 5.97 -7.87 -7.48
N SER A 49 5.25 -8.18 -6.41
CA SER A 49 3.93 -8.77 -6.47
C SER A 49 2.90 -7.80 -5.90
N TYR A 50 1.66 -7.98 -6.29
CA TYR A 50 0.55 -7.08 -5.94
C TYR A 50 -0.55 -7.87 -5.29
N LEU A 51 -1.02 -7.38 -4.15
CA LEU A 51 -2.07 -8.03 -3.37
C LEU A 51 -3.16 -7.01 -3.08
N THR A 52 -4.37 -7.50 -2.87
CA THR A 52 -5.44 -6.70 -2.32
C THR A 52 -5.81 -7.26 -0.96
N LEU A 53 -5.81 -6.40 0.05
CA LEU A 53 -6.18 -6.75 1.41
C LEU A 53 -7.53 -6.11 1.69
N ARG A 54 -8.52 -6.92 2.12
CA ARG A 54 -9.86 -6.41 2.42
C ARG A 54 -10.14 -6.49 3.91
N ASP A 55 -10.89 -5.49 4.38
CA ASP A 55 -11.47 -5.56 5.72
C ASP A 55 -12.60 -6.58 5.72
N VAL A 56 -12.67 -7.43 6.74
CA VAL A 56 -13.71 -8.46 6.81
C VAL A 56 -15.05 -7.93 7.35
N GLU A 57 -15.04 -6.73 7.94
CA GLU A 57 -16.22 -6.15 8.56
C GLU A 57 -16.76 -4.91 7.84
N ALA A 58 -16.00 -4.39 6.88
CA ALA A 58 -16.36 -3.19 6.15
C ALA A 58 -16.04 -3.34 4.67
N GLU A 59 -16.72 -2.60 3.81
CA GLU A 59 -16.43 -2.63 2.38
C GLU A 59 -15.27 -1.70 2.07
N MET A 60 -14.08 -2.08 2.53
CA MET A 60 -12.85 -1.35 2.31
C MET A 60 -11.74 -2.28 1.91
N SER A 61 -10.90 -1.84 1.01
CA SER A 61 -9.73 -2.60 0.59
C SER A 61 -8.50 -1.70 0.52
N LEU A 62 -7.35 -2.35 0.61
CA LEU A 62 -6.06 -1.70 0.59
C LEU A 62 -5.16 -2.43 -0.39
N GLN A 63 -4.55 -1.69 -1.31
CA GLN A 63 -3.57 -2.26 -2.22
C GLN A 63 -2.26 -2.48 -1.49
N VAL A 64 -1.66 -3.65 -1.67
CA VAL A 64 -0.40 -4.03 -1.05
C VAL A 64 0.59 -4.41 -2.13
N THR A 65 1.81 -3.92 -2.02
CA THR A 65 2.93 -4.32 -2.87
C THR A 65 4.01 -4.94 -2.02
N CYS A 66 4.72 -5.91 -2.55
CA CYS A 66 5.85 -6.53 -1.85
C CYS A 66 6.81 -7.15 -2.84
N ASP A 67 8.01 -7.47 -2.37
CA ASP A 67 8.93 -8.29 -3.16
C ASP A 67 8.31 -9.67 -3.36
N THR A 68 8.40 -10.20 -4.57
CA THR A 68 7.89 -11.53 -4.87
C THR A 68 8.56 -12.59 -3.99
N ALA A 69 9.83 -12.39 -3.64
CA ALA A 69 10.55 -13.28 -2.75
C ALA A 69 9.88 -13.43 -1.38
N LEU A 70 9.21 -12.38 -0.90
CA LEU A 70 8.49 -12.44 0.37
C LEU A 70 7.38 -13.49 0.33
N LEU A 71 6.66 -13.57 -0.78
CA LEU A 71 5.60 -14.56 -0.97
C LEU A 71 6.16 -15.96 -1.21
N GLN A 72 7.24 -16.05 -1.99
CA GLN A 72 7.86 -17.34 -2.31
C GLN A 72 8.48 -17.99 -1.08
N ASN A 73 8.96 -17.20 -0.14
CA ASN A 73 9.60 -17.68 1.08
C ASN A 73 8.63 -17.86 2.25
N ALA A 74 7.34 -17.63 2.04
CA ALA A 74 6.35 -17.84 3.08
C ALA A 74 6.32 -19.34 3.46
N PRO A 75 6.21 -19.65 4.77
CA PRO A 75 6.16 -21.05 5.23
C PRO A 75 5.00 -21.83 4.63
N THR A 76 3.88 -21.14 4.37
CA THR A 76 2.68 -21.71 3.75
C THR A 76 2.30 -20.82 2.58
N PRO A 77 1.95 -21.38 1.42
CA PRO A 77 1.48 -20.56 0.30
C PRO A 77 0.29 -19.70 0.71
N LEU A 78 0.36 -18.43 0.36
CA LEU A 78 -0.73 -17.48 0.62
C LEU A 78 -1.71 -17.53 -0.54
N ARG A 79 -2.99 -17.59 -0.23
CA ARG A 79 -4.06 -17.74 -1.21
C ARG A 79 -5.14 -16.69 -1.00
N ASP A 80 -5.91 -16.45 -2.05
CA ASP A 80 -7.12 -15.64 -1.94
C ASP A 80 -8.01 -16.22 -0.85
N GLY A 81 -8.51 -15.36 0.01
CA GLY A 81 -9.39 -15.75 1.12
C GLY A 81 -8.66 -15.93 2.45
N ASP A 82 -7.34 -16.03 2.45
CA ASP A 82 -6.58 -16.18 3.70
C ASP A 82 -6.62 -14.92 4.53
N ARG A 83 -6.77 -15.08 5.85
CA ARG A 83 -6.63 -13.98 6.80
C ARG A 83 -5.16 -13.85 7.17
N VAL A 84 -4.66 -12.63 7.12
CA VAL A 84 -3.25 -12.35 7.36
C VAL A 84 -3.08 -11.07 8.16
N VAL A 85 -1.91 -10.90 8.75
CA VAL A 85 -1.43 -9.62 9.24
C VAL A 85 -0.20 -9.23 8.44
N VAL A 86 -0.18 -7.98 8.02
CA VAL A 86 0.85 -7.44 7.12
C VAL A 86 1.54 -6.28 7.80
N TYR A 87 2.86 -6.33 7.84
CA TYR A 87 3.67 -5.20 8.29
C TYR A 87 4.20 -4.47 7.07
N GLY A 88 3.90 -3.19 6.98
CA GLY A 88 4.34 -2.42 5.84
C GLY A 88 4.28 -0.92 6.07
N LYS A 89 4.81 -0.21 5.10
CA LYS A 89 4.86 1.24 5.12
C LYS A 89 3.87 1.79 4.12
N PRO A 90 2.92 2.65 4.55
CA PRO A 90 2.07 3.36 3.60
C PRO A 90 2.94 4.18 2.64
N THR A 91 2.65 4.07 1.37
CA THR A 91 3.45 4.66 0.30
C THR A 91 2.54 5.33 -0.72
N PHE A 92 2.92 6.51 -1.16
CA PHE A 92 2.22 7.21 -2.21
C PHE A 92 3.13 7.34 -3.43
N PHE A 93 2.68 6.78 -4.55
CA PHE A 93 3.42 6.85 -5.80
C PHE A 93 3.05 8.14 -6.53
N THR A 94 3.94 9.13 -6.49
CA THR A 94 3.65 10.47 -7.01
C THR A 94 3.40 10.51 -8.51
N GLY A 95 4.03 9.61 -9.27
CA GLY A 95 3.87 9.56 -10.71
C GLY A 95 2.46 9.22 -11.17
N ARG A 96 1.70 8.49 -10.35
CA ARG A 96 0.32 8.10 -10.65
C ARG A 96 -0.70 8.64 -9.67
N GLY A 97 -0.24 9.22 -8.57
CA GLY A 97 -1.14 9.63 -7.51
C GLY A 97 -1.85 8.46 -6.85
N SER A 98 -1.18 7.32 -6.72
CA SER A 98 -1.77 6.11 -6.17
C SER A 98 -1.18 5.75 -4.81
N PHE A 99 -2.03 5.20 -3.95
CA PHE A 99 -1.69 4.80 -2.60
C PHE A 99 -1.59 3.28 -2.49
N SER A 100 -0.59 2.80 -1.77
CA SER A 100 -0.48 1.37 -1.43
C SER A 100 0.31 1.19 -0.15
N LEU A 101 0.20 -0.01 0.43
CA LEU A 101 1.02 -0.43 1.55
C LEU A 101 2.18 -1.27 0.99
N ARG A 102 3.40 -0.86 1.26
CA ARG A 102 4.57 -1.65 0.86
C ARG A 102 4.92 -2.59 1.98
N ALA A 103 4.58 -3.86 1.80
CA ALA A 103 4.76 -4.89 2.82
C ALA A 103 6.20 -5.38 2.87
N THR A 104 6.69 -5.57 4.08
CA THR A 104 7.98 -6.21 4.34
C THR A 104 7.82 -7.50 5.12
N GLU A 105 6.64 -7.74 5.70
CA GLU A 105 6.36 -8.97 6.44
C GLU A 105 4.89 -9.31 6.32
N ILE A 106 4.58 -10.59 6.10
CA ILE A 106 3.21 -11.12 6.04
C ILE A 106 3.15 -12.37 6.89
N ARG A 107 2.19 -12.43 7.82
CA ARG A 107 1.96 -13.59 8.67
C ARG A 107 0.51 -14.07 8.54
N PRO A 108 0.30 -15.39 8.62
CA PRO A 108 -1.06 -15.94 8.61
C PRO A 108 -1.91 -15.49 9.80
#